data_64f8125e3bd58053f3edcb6907c998e7
#
_entry.id   64f8125e3bd58053f3edcb6907c998e7
#
_cell.length_a   1.000
_cell.length_b   1.000
_cell.length_c   1.000
_cell.angle_alpha   90.00
_cell.angle_beta   90.00
_cell.angle_gamma   90.00
#
_symmetry.space_group_name_H-M   'P 1'
#
loop_
_entity.id
_entity.type
_entity.pdbx_description
1 polymer ?
#
loop_
_entity_poly.entity_id
_entity_poly.type
_entity_poly.pdbx_seq_one_letter_code
_entity_poly.pdbx_strand_id
1 'polypeptide(L)'
;MEEISKVQTYDELRDYISKYSNMVAKDRALPDIRDGFKPVQRRIITSMLVNKNTSSNKPVKVAKRVGDVMGIYHPHGDSSIYDALVRMNAWWKNQVTTVKIKGNEGSIFGDNAAAMRYIEVNLTPIGDAYGYKLSPEIVPFVKNYDETTDEPTILPAQLPFLLINGASGVASGIAVSIPTHNPIEVINAFIAYTKNNKISLDELMEIMPGPD
;
A
#
# COMPACT_ATOMS: atom_id res chain seq x y z
N MET A 1 39.30 26.60 11.87
CA MET A 1 38.87 26.10 13.20
C MET A 1 37.38 25.93 13.09
N GLU A 2 36.89 24.69 13.12
CA GLU A 2 35.45 24.44 13.17
C GLU A 2 34.90 24.91 14.51
N GLU A 3 33.86 25.72 14.46
CA GLU A 3 33.18 26.27 15.62
C GLU A 3 32.41 25.13 16.30
N ILE A 4 32.87 24.68 17.46
CA ILE A 4 32.20 23.65 18.24
C ILE A 4 30.97 24.29 18.90
N SER A 5 29.80 24.01 18.32
CA SER A 5 28.53 24.44 18.94
C SER A 5 28.20 23.53 20.13
N LYS A 6 27.94 24.14 21.30
CA LYS A 6 27.42 23.42 22.48
C LYS A 6 25.91 23.24 22.29
N VAL A 7 25.48 22.03 21.99
CA VAL A 7 24.05 21.65 21.96
C VAL A 7 23.74 20.79 23.19
N GLN A 8 22.55 21.01 23.79
CA GLN A 8 22.11 20.14 24.89
C GLN A 8 21.74 18.78 24.29
N THR A 9 22.40 17.73 24.78
CA THR A 9 22.19 16.34 24.30
C THR A 9 20.72 15.92 24.30
N TYR A 10 19.92 16.42 25.23
CA TYR A 10 18.50 16.12 25.33
C TYR A 10 17.69 16.71 24.14
N ASP A 11 17.97 17.95 23.77
CA ASP A 11 17.24 18.63 22.67
C ASP A 11 17.59 17.99 21.32
N GLU A 12 18.86 17.64 21.13
CA GLU A 12 19.33 16.97 19.92
C GLU A 12 18.75 15.57 19.79
N LEU A 13 18.74 14.79 20.88
CA LEU A 13 18.13 13.47 20.91
C LEU A 13 16.64 13.52 20.63
N ARG A 14 15.92 14.48 21.21
CA ARG A 14 14.49 14.70 20.97
C ARG A 14 14.22 15.03 19.50
N ASP A 15 15.03 15.87 18.88
CA ASP A 15 14.90 16.22 17.47
C ASP A 15 15.16 15.02 16.55
N TYR A 16 16.20 14.21 16.81
CA TYR A 16 16.45 12.97 16.08
C TYR A 16 15.33 11.95 16.23
N ILE A 17 14.83 11.73 17.43
CA ILE A 17 13.70 10.81 17.66
C ILE A 17 12.46 11.29 16.91
N SER A 18 12.17 12.59 16.94
CA SER A 18 11.04 13.17 16.24
C SER A 18 11.17 13.00 14.71
N LYS A 19 12.33 13.31 14.14
CA LYS A 19 12.62 13.13 12.71
C LYS A 19 12.50 11.66 12.30
N TYR A 20 13.09 10.75 13.06
CA TYR A 20 13.01 9.31 12.82
C TYR A 20 11.57 8.80 12.89
N SER A 21 10.80 9.18 13.91
CA SER A 21 9.40 8.78 14.07
C SER A 21 8.53 9.26 12.91
N ASN A 22 8.72 10.52 12.47
CA ASN A 22 8.01 11.07 11.32
C ASN A 22 8.36 10.33 10.01
N MET A 23 9.64 9.99 9.82
CA MET A 23 10.08 9.21 8.67
C MET A 23 9.44 7.81 8.67
N VAL A 24 9.51 7.08 9.78
CA VAL A 24 8.90 5.74 9.89
C VAL A 24 7.38 5.80 9.72
N ALA A 25 6.73 6.84 10.24
CA ALA A 25 5.29 7.01 10.03
C ALA A 25 4.96 7.13 8.53
N LYS A 26 5.61 8.04 7.81
CA LYS A 26 5.34 8.32 6.39
C LYS A 26 5.78 7.18 5.48
N ASP A 27 6.96 6.62 5.72
CA ASP A 27 7.59 5.67 4.78
C ASP A 27 7.24 4.20 5.07
N ARG A 28 6.49 3.92 6.15
CA ARG A 28 6.16 2.54 6.53
C ARG A 28 4.74 2.35 6.99
N ALA A 29 4.23 3.18 7.92
CA ALA A 29 3.01 2.86 8.67
C ALA A 29 1.73 3.43 8.06
N LEU A 30 1.80 4.64 7.47
CA LEU A 30 0.64 5.35 6.98
C LEU A 30 0.32 4.97 5.52
N PRO A 31 -0.95 4.67 5.21
CA PRO A 31 -1.40 4.59 3.83
C PRO A 31 -1.57 6.00 3.26
N ASP A 32 -1.41 6.16 1.94
CA ASP A 32 -1.82 7.39 1.25
C ASP A 32 -3.33 7.34 1.01
N ILE A 33 -4.04 8.44 1.34
CA ILE A 33 -5.49 8.52 1.19
C ILE A 33 -5.94 8.39 -0.27
N ARG A 34 -5.09 8.75 -1.22
CA ARG A 34 -5.41 8.80 -2.65
C ARG A 34 -5.44 7.41 -3.30
N ASP A 35 -4.55 6.49 -2.90
CA ASP A 35 -4.48 5.13 -3.45
C ASP A 35 -4.72 4.01 -2.43
N GLY A 36 -4.77 4.35 -1.13
CA GLY A 36 -5.01 3.39 -0.06
C GLY A 36 -3.81 2.51 0.30
N PHE A 37 -2.65 2.73 -0.30
CA PHE A 37 -1.48 1.89 -0.10
C PHE A 37 -0.44 2.49 0.84
N LYS A 38 0.19 1.60 1.61
CA LYS A 38 1.48 1.88 2.24
C LYS A 38 2.59 1.82 1.18
N PRO A 39 3.75 2.46 1.42
CA PRO A 39 4.84 2.48 0.43
C PRO A 39 5.25 1.09 -0.08
N VAL A 40 5.42 0.09 0.79
CA VAL A 40 5.77 -1.26 0.36
C VAL A 40 4.70 -1.91 -0.53
N GLN A 41 3.43 -1.69 -0.23
CA GLN A 41 2.31 -2.22 -1.05
C GLN A 41 2.29 -1.58 -2.43
N ARG A 42 2.45 -0.26 -2.50
CA ARG A 42 2.54 0.50 -3.75
C ARG A 42 3.70 0.01 -4.61
N ARG A 43 4.87 -0.21 -4.03
CA ARG A 43 6.07 -0.74 -4.70
C ARG A 43 5.87 -2.15 -5.23
N ILE A 44 5.14 -3.00 -4.50
CA ILE A 44 4.75 -4.34 -4.97
C ILE A 44 3.88 -4.24 -6.22
N ILE A 45 2.80 -3.46 -6.19
CA ILE A 45 1.91 -3.26 -7.35
C ILE A 45 2.68 -2.66 -8.52
N THR A 46 3.48 -1.62 -8.30
CA THR A 46 4.32 -0.99 -9.33
C THR A 46 5.23 -2.01 -9.99
N SER A 47 5.96 -2.81 -9.22
CA SER A 47 6.84 -3.87 -9.74
C SER A 47 6.06 -4.89 -10.58
N MET A 48 4.87 -5.29 -10.13
CA MET A 48 4.03 -6.24 -10.86
C MET A 48 3.52 -5.65 -12.18
N LEU A 49 3.10 -4.39 -12.20
CA LEU A 49 2.65 -3.69 -13.41
C LEU A 49 3.78 -3.52 -14.43
N VAL A 50 4.94 -3.02 -14.02
CA VAL A 50 6.12 -2.83 -14.87
C VAL A 50 6.56 -4.16 -15.49
N ASN A 51 6.54 -5.23 -14.72
CA ASN A 51 6.90 -6.56 -15.18
C ASN A 51 5.75 -7.34 -15.86
N LYS A 52 4.62 -6.67 -16.17
CA LYS A 52 3.45 -7.26 -16.84
C LYS A 52 2.92 -8.52 -16.14
N ASN A 53 2.98 -8.54 -14.81
CA ASN A 53 2.48 -9.66 -14.01
C ASN A 53 0.98 -9.45 -13.71
N THR A 54 0.20 -9.27 -14.77
CA THR A 54 -1.23 -8.92 -14.77
C THR A 54 -2.11 -10.14 -14.50
N SER A 55 -3.40 -9.90 -14.27
CA SER A 55 -4.41 -10.94 -14.03
C SER A 55 -4.56 -11.92 -15.19
N SER A 56 -4.32 -11.47 -16.42
CA SER A 56 -4.41 -12.28 -17.66
C SER A 56 -3.17 -13.11 -17.97
N ASN A 57 -2.04 -12.80 -17.32
CA ASN A 57 -0.78 -13.48 -17.57
C ASN A 57 -0.56 -14.67 -16.61
N LYS A 58 0.40 -15.53 -16.94
CA LYS A 58 0.77 -16.64 -16.06
C LYS A 58 1.31 -16.11 -14.73
N PRO A 59 0.91 -16.71 -13.59
CA PRO A 59 1.47 -16.37 -12.30
C PRO A 59 3.00 -16.58 -12.27
N VAL A 60 3.68 -15.75 -11.49
CA VAL A 60 5.14 -15.78 -11.34
C VAL A 60 5.48 -16.14 -9.89
N LYS A 61 6.60 -16.84 -9.66
CA LYS A 61 7.06 -17.16 -8.31
C LYS A 61 7.15 -15.92 -7.43
N VAL A 62 6.57 -16.01 -6.23
CA VAL A 62 6.57 -14.90 -5.25
C VAL A 62 8.02 -14.48 -4.94
N ALA A 63 8.94 -15.44 -4.81
CA ALA A 63 10.37 -15.15 -4.61
C ALA A 63 10.95 -14.20 -5.67
N LYS A 64 10.53 -14.36 -6.94
CA LYS A 64 10.96 -13.45 -8.01
C LYS A 64 10.41 -12.04 -7.80
N ARG A 65 9.12 -11.90 -7.46
CA ARG A 65 8.52 -10.57 -7.22
C ARG A 65 9.11 -9.88 -6.00
N VAL A 66 9.32 -10.62 -4.92
CA VAL A 66 9.99 -10.10 -3.71
C VAL A 66 11.40 -9.61 -4.06
N GLY A 67 12.17 -10.39 -4.83
CA GLY A 67 13.52 -10.00 -5.28
C GLY A 67 13.50 -8.74 -6.15
N ASP A 68 12.58 -8.63 -7.10
CA ASP A 68 12.45 -7.45 -7.97
C ASP A 68 12.10 -6.19 -7.14
N VAL A 69 11.17 -6.31 -6.17
CA VAL A 69 10.79 -5.19 -5.30
C VAL A 69 11.96 -4.77 -4.41
N MET A 70 12.64 -5.73 -3.79
CA MET A 70 13.77 -5.49 -2.90
C MET A 70 14.94 -4.83 -3.64
N GLY A 71 15.27 -5.33 -4.82
CA GLY A 71 16.42 -4.86 -5.58
C GLY A 71 16.21 -3.51 -6.25
N ILE A 72 14.96 -3.14 -6.58
CA ILE A 72 14.70 -1.94 -7.38
C ILE A 72 14.07 -0.81 -6.55
N TYR A 73 13.13 -1.14 -5.66
CA TYR A 73 12.26 -0.11 -5.04
C TYR A 73 12.38 -0.04 -3.52
N HIS A 74 12.61 -1.18 -2.86
CA HIS A 74 12.45 -1.26 -1.40
C HIS A 74 13.63 -1.94 -0.73
N PRO A 75 14.70 -1.21 -0.34
CA PRO A 75 15.95 -1.75 0.19
C PRO A 75 15.81 -2.21 1.65
N HIS A 76 14.92 -3.16 1.89
CA HIS A 76 14.63 -3.74 3.19
C HIS A 76 14.58 -5.28 3.09
N GLY A 77 14.50 -5.97 4.22
CA GLY A 77 14.48 -7.43 4.26
C GLY A 77 13.33 -8.04 3.44
N ASP A 78 13.62 -9.14 2.76
CA ASP A 78 12.69 -9.88 1.90
C ASP A 78 11.44 -10.37 2.64
N SER A 79 11.57 -10.74 3.91
CA SER A 79 10.44 -11.17 4.75
C SER A 79 9.37 -10.09 4.90
N SER A 80 9.76 -8.82 5.05
CA SER A 80 8.80 -7.72 5.17
C SER A 80 7.99 -7.49 3.90
N ILE A 81 8.63 -7.63 2.74
CA ILE A 81 7.98 -7.52 1.41
C ILE A 81 7.07 -8.73 1.18
N TYR A 82 7.56 -9.93 1.51
CA TYR A 82 6.79 -11.17 1.41
C TYR A 82 5.52 -11.12 2.26
N ASP A 83 5.64 -10.73 3.54
CA ASP A 83 4.51 -10.63 4.46
C ASP A 83 3.47 -9.58 3.98
N ALA A 84 3.94 -8.46 3.45
CA ALA A 84 3.05 -7.45 2.87
C ALA A 84 2.29 -8.02 1.67
N LEU A 85 2.96 -8.72 0.77
CA LEU A 85 2.35 -9.36 -0.40
C LEU A 85 1.30 -10.41 -0.01
N VAL A 86 1.62 -11.28 0.96
CA VAL A 86 0.67 -12.28 1.47
C VAL A 86 -0.55 -11.62 2.10
N ARG A 87 -0.36 -10.54 2.88
CA ARG A 87 -1.48 -9.79 3.47
C ARG A 87 -2.37 -9.10 2.43
N MET A 88 -1.82 -8.62 1.33
CA MET A 88 -2.60 -8.04 0.23
C MET A 88 -3.49 -9.07 -0.48
N ASN A 89 -3.13 -10.34 -0.45
CA ASN A 89 -3.93 -11.44 -0.97
C ASN A 89 -4.99 -11.94 0.02
N ALA A 90 -4.81 -11.77 1.33
CA ALA A 90 -5.65 -12.35 2.37
C ALA A 90 -7.09 -11.82 2.31
N TRP A 91 -8.01 -12.59 1.72
CA TRP A 91 -9.42 -12.24 1.54
C TRP A 91 -10.16 -12.04 2.86
N TRP A 92 -9.67 -12.65 3.94
CA TRP A 92 -10.24 -12.46 5.30
C TRP A 92 -9.76 -11.19 6.01
N LYS A 93 -8.93 -10.38 5.35
CA LYS A 93 -8.42 -9.09 5.85
C LYS A 93 -8.72 -7.94 4.90
N ASN A 94 -9.09 -8.24 3.67
CA ASN A 94 -9.34 -7.25 2.64
C ASN A 94 -10.71 -7.53 2.01
N GLN A 95 -11.56 -6.53 1.93
CA GLN A 95 -12.82 -6.62 1.19
C GLN A 95 -12.58 -6.88 -0.30
N VAL A 96 -11.48 -6.30 -0.80
CA VAL A 96 -11.06 -6.46 -2.19
C VAL A 96 -9.55 -6.70 -2.26
N THR A 97 -9.13 -7.82 -2.84
CA THR A 97 -7.72 -8.16 -3.01
C THR A 97 -7.16 -7.61 -4.32
N THR A 98 -5.95 -7.08 -4.29
CA THR A 98 -5.24 -6.53 -5.46
C THR A 98 -4.28 -7.52 -6.10
N VAL A 99 -3.89 -8.54 -5.35
CA VAL A 99 -3.03 -9.63 -5.80
C VAL A 99 -3.73 -10.96 -5.55
N LYS A 100 -3.36 -11.98 -6.32
CA LYS A 100 -3.86 -13.34 -6.17
C LYS A 100 -2.69 -14.30 -6.08
N ILE A 101 -2.61 -15.02 -4.96
CA ILE A 101 -1.64 -16.08 -4.74
C ILE A 101 -2.22 -17.40 -5.25
N LYS A 102 -1.36 -18.21 -5.88
CA LYS A 102 -1.62 -19.58 -6.25
C LYS A 102 -0.74 -20.49 -5.40
N GLY A 103 -1.37 -21.32 -4.59
CA GLY A 103 -0.74 -22.23 -3.63
C GLY A 103 -1.24 -21.99 -2.21
N ASN A 104 -0.49 -22.40 -1.20
CA ASN A 104 -0.87 -22.19 0.20
C ASN A 104 -0.60 -20.74 0.60
N GLU A 105 -1.67 -19.99 0.79
CA GLU A 105 -1.69 -18.54 1.14
C GLU A 105 -1.86 -18.29 2.64
N GLY A 106 -1.85 -19.34 3.46
CA GLY A 106 -2.20 -19.26 4.87
C GLY A 106 -3.71 -19.42 5.10
N SER A 107 -4.15 -19.19 6.33
CA SER A 107 -5.56 -19.28 6.68
C SER A 107 -6.00 -18.21 7.69
N ILE A 108 -7.32 -18.05 7.81
CA ILE A 108 -7.94 -17.20 8.85
C ILE A 108 -7.62 -17.72 10.27
N PHE A 109 -7.32 -19.01 10.41
CA PHE A 109 -7.01 -19.65 11.69
C PHE A 109 -5.56 -19.43 12.15
N GLY A 110 -4.75 -18.70 11.38
CA GLY A 110 -3.39 -18.34 11.75
C GLY A 110 -2.29 -19.21 11.12
N ASP A 111 -2.65 -20.14 10.22
CA ASP A 111 -1.63 -20.87 9.46
C ASP A 111 -0.82 -19.93 8.60
N ASN A 112 0.48 -20.13 8.55
CA ASN A 112 1.37 -19.37 7.72
C ASN A 112 1.25 -19.78 6.24
N ALA A 113 1.44 -18.80 5.35
CA ALA A 113 1.60 -19.10 3.93
C ALA A 113 2.88 -19.92 3.70
N ALA A 114 2.89 -20.73 2.63
CA ALA A 114 4.08 -21.48 2.24
C ALA A 114 5.22 -20.57 1.85
N ALA A 115 6.46 -21.00 2.00
CA ALA A 115 7.64 -20.19 1.63
C ALA A 115 7.53 -19.68 0.19
N MET A 116 8.02 -18.46 -0.06
CA MET A 116 7.88 -17.70 -1.32
C MET A 116 8.37 -18.44 -2.57
N ARG A 117 9.24 -19.45 -2.42
CA ARG A 117 9.72 -20.29 -3.52
C ARG A 117 8.70 -21.29 -4.04
N TYR A 118 7.68 -21.63 -3.24
CA TYR A 118 6.67 -22.62 -3.62
C TYR A 118 5.41 -22.01 -4.24
N ILE A 119 5.05 -20.80 -3.85
CA ILE A 119 3.83 -20.13 -4.28
C ILE A 119 4.08 -19.16 -5.43
N GLU A 120 3.02 -18.88 -6.16
CA GLU A 120 3.04 -17.98 -7.32
C GLU A 120 2.02 -16.85 -7.11
N VAL A 121 2.23 -15.73 -7.80
CA VAL A 121 1.37 -14.55 -7.69
C VAL A 121 1.16 -13.88 -9.04
N ASN A 122 0.00 -13.28 -9.22
CA ASN A 122 -0.31 -12.29 -10.24
C ASN A 122 -1.25 -11.22 -9.66
N LEU A 123 -1.43 -10.11 -10.39
CA LEU A 123 -2.45 -9.13 -10.04
C LEU A 123 -3.85 -9.73 -10.21
N THR A 124 -4.83 -9.18 -9.49
CA THR A 124 -6.24 -9.34 -9.80
C THR A 124 -6.65 -8.32 -10.87
N PRO A 125 -7.84 -8.42 -11.49
CA PRO A 125 -8.35 -7.39 -12.39
C PRO A 125 -8.41 -5.99 -11.73
N ILE A 126 -8.66 -5.92 -10.43
CA ILE A 126 -8.63 -4.67 -9.66
C ILE A 126 -7.20 -4.18 -9.47
N GLY A 127 -6.25 -5.09 -9.22
CA GLY A 127 -4.83 -4.76 -9.20
C GLY A 127 -4.34 -4.20 -10.54
N ASP A 128 -4.79 -4.77 -11.66
CA ASP A 128 -4.49 -4.29 -13.01
C ASP A 128 -5.02 -2.86 -13.24
N ALA A 129 -6.18 -2.51 -12.66
CA ALA A 129 -6.79 -1.20 -12.81
C ALA A 129 -5.89 -0.05 -12.31
N TYR A 130 -5.01 -0.30 -11.33
CA TYR A 130 -4.01 0.67 -10.89
C TYR A 130 -2.93 0.99 -11.95
N GLY A 131 -2.78 0.15 -12.96
CA GLY A 131 -1.92 0.40 -14.12
C GLY A 131 -2.57 1.31 -15.17
N TYR A 132 -3.87 1.56 -15.08
CA TYR A 132 -4.57 2.40 -16.04
C TYR A 132 -4.10 3.85 -15.89
N LYS A 133 -3.56 4.39 -16.99
CA LYS A 133 -2.99 5.75 -17.01
C LYS A 133 -1.83 5.97 -16.01
N LEU A 134 -1.10 4.92 -15.63
CA LEU A 134 0.11 5.09 -14.82
C LEU A 134 1.21 5.74 -15.68
N SER A 135 1.32 7.04 -15.60
CA SER A 135 2.33 7.82 -16.33
C SER A 135 2.71 9.08 -15.52
N PRO A 136 3.91 9.68 -15.78
CA PRO A 136 4.33 10.91 -15.14
C PRO A 136 3.41 12.11 -15.39
N GLU A 137 2.57 12.06 -16.41
CA GLU A 137 1.58 13.10 -16.73
C GLU A 137 0.36 13.05 -15.81
N ILE A 138 0.08 11.90 -15.19
CA ILE A 138 -1.10 11.67 -14.35
C ILE A 138 -0.74 11.65 -12.87
N VAL A 139 0.38 11.00 -12.51
CA VAL A 139 0.84 10.88 -11.13
C VAL A 139 2.30 11.28 -11.01
N PRO A 140 2.72 11.90 -9.89
CA PRO A 140 4.12 12.28 -9.71
C PRO A 140 5.01 11.03 -9.59
N PHE A 141 6.20 11.10 -10.20
CA PHE A 141 7.26 10.11 -10.07
C PHE A 141 8.46 10.73 -9.34
N VAL A 142 9.20 9.92 -8.62
CA VAL A 142 10.45 10.29 -7.95
C VAL A 142 11.50 9.23 -8.24
N LYS A 143 12.77 9.57 -8.04
CA LYS A 143 13.85 8.59 -8.11
C LYS A 143 13.69 7.56 -6.99
N ASN A 144 14.00 6.30 -7.31
CA ASN A 144 14.11 5.24 -6.31
C ASN A 144 15.34 5.48 -5.39
N TYR A 145 15.57 4.59 -4.44
CA TYR A 145 16.60 4.74 -3.40
C TYR A 145 18.04 4.87 -3.93
N ASP A 146 18.35 4.31 -5.10
CA ASP A 146 19.70 4.33 -5.75
C ASP A 146 19.73 5.22 -7.00
N GLU A 147 18.68 5.99 -7.26
CA GLU A 147 18.51 6.93 -8.38
C GLU A 147 18.58 6.29 -9.78
N THR A 148 18.55 4.97 -9.88
CA THR A 148 18.66 4.25 -11.16
C THR A 148 17.36 4.18 -11.94
N THR A 149 16.21 4.27 -11.27
CA THR A 149 14.90 4.22 -11.91
C THR A 149 13.91 5.18 -11.25
N ASP A 150 12.76 5.38 -11.88
CA ASP A 150 11.70 6.20 -11.32
C ASP A 150 10.60 5.31 -10.72
N GLU A 151 10.03 5.74 -9.59
CA GLU A 151 8.87 5.09 -8.96
C GLU A 151 7.73 6.10 -8.77
N PRO A 152 6.46 5.68 -8.92
CA PRO A 152 5.32 6.55 -8.67
C PRO A 152 5.16 6.81 -7.18
N THR A 153 4.90 8.06 -6.79
CA THR A 153 4.62 8.42 -5.39
C THR A 153 3.24 7.95 -4.94
N ILE A 154 2.31 7.83 -5.89
CA ILE A 154 0.95 7.28 -5.72
C ILE A 154 0.57 6.49 -6.96
N LEU A 155 -0.40 5.60 -6.84
CA LEU A 155 -1.01 4.92 -7.98
C LEU A 155 -2.33 5.60 -8.37
N PRO A 156 -2.71 5.61 -9.67
CA PRO A 156 -3.96 6.21 -10.14
C PRO A 156 -5.15 5.33 -9.73
N ALA A 157 -5.60 5.46 -8.49
CA ALA A 157 -6.73 4.71 -7.97
C ALA A 157 -8.04 5.15 -8.63
N GLN A 158 -8.84 4.19 -9.05
CA GLN A 158 -10.15 4.43 -9.65
C GLN A 158 -11.30 4.35 -8.63
N LEU A 159 -11.01 3.87 -7.42
CA LEU A 159 -11.94 3.70 -6.33
C LEU A 159 -11.33 4.24 -5.04
N PRO A 160 -12.12 4.66 -4.06
CA PRO A 160 -11.63 5.08 -2.74
C PRO A 160 -11.22 3.86 -1.91
N PHE A 161 -10.10 3.27 -2.28
CA PHE A 161 -9.63 1.97 -1.82
C PHE A 161 -9.33 1.94 -0.32
N LEU A 162 -8.91 3.08 0.24
CA LEU A 162 -8.70 3.20 1.67
C LEU A 162 -9.97 2.99 2.49
N LEU A 163 -11.13 3.43 1.99
CA LEU A 163 -12.42 3.17 2.64
C LEU A 163 -12.83 1.71 2.50
N ILE A 164 -12.60 1.11 1.34
CA ILE A 164 -12.98 -0.27 1.07
C ILE A 164 -12.19 -1.23 1.96
N ASN A 165 -10.86 -1.16 1.93
CA ASN A 165 -10.00 -2.13 2.61
C ASN A 165 -9.54 -1.68 4.00
N GLY A 166 -9.77 -0.43 4.36
CA GLY A 166 -9.21 0.11 5.58
C GLY A 166 -7.69 0.08 5.61
N ALA A 167 -7.12 0.35 6.76
CA ALA A 167 -5.70 0.18 7.02
C ALA A 167 -5.42 0.12 8.50
N SER A 168 -4.43 -0.66 8.89
CA SER A 168 -3.89 -0.64 10.24
C SER A 168 -2.37 -0.50 10.19
N GLY A 169 -1.78 0.24 11.11
CA GLY A 169 -0.34 0.43 11.19
C GLY A 169 0.09 1.01 12.50
N VAL A 170 1.31 0.67 12.91
CA VAL A 170 1.93 1.19 14.14
C VAL A 170 3.31 1.71 13.79
N ALA A 171 3.61 2.91 14.28
CA ALA A 171 4.94 3.50 14.23
C ALA A 171 5.26 4.10 15.60
N SER A 172 6.48 4.59 15.80
CA SER A 172 6.86 5.25 17.04
C SER A 172 5.98 6.49 17.26
N GLY A 173 5.15 6.46 18.32
CA GLY A 173 4.26 7.57 18.68
C GLY A 173 2.98 7.72 17.84
N ILE A 174 2.73 6.85 16.85
CA ILE A 174 1.57 6.93 15.96
C ILE A 174 0.98 5.53 15.77
N ALA A 175 -0.34 5.42 15.89
CA ALA A 175 -1.11 4.24 15.48
C ALA A 175 -2.23 4.67 14.55
N VAL A 176 -2.45 3.86 13.50
CA VAL A 176 -3.53 4.04 12.52
C VAL A 176 -4.42 2.81 12.57
N SER A 177 -5.72 3.03 12.67
CA SER A 177 -6.75 2.00 12.54
C SER A 177 -7.91 2.60 11.76
N ILE A 178 -7.99 2.28 10.48
CA ILE A 178 -9.06 2.70 9.57
C ILE A 178 -9.88 1.44 9.28
N PRO A 179 -11.17 1.42 9.63
CA PRO A 179 -12.02 0.26 9.40
C PRO A 179 -12.33 0.07 7.92
N THR A 180 -12.76 -1.13 7.57
CA THR A 180 -13.28 -1.50 6.25
C THR A 180 -14.73 -1.04 6.10
N HIS A 181 -15.18 -0.86 4.85
CA HIS A 181 -16.57 -0.55 4.52
C HIS A 181 -17.03 -1.43 3.36
N ASN A 182 -18.33 -1.63 3.26
CA ASN A 182 -18.93 -2.39 2.18
C ASN A 182 -18.56 -1.79 0.80
N PRO A 183 -17.93 -2.55 -0.11
CA PRO A 183 -17.48 -2.02 -1.40
C PRO A 183 -18.62 -1.45 -2.26
N ILE A 184 -19.82 -2.04 -2.18
CA ILE A 184 -20.99 -1.57 -2.96
C ILE A 184 -21.46 -0.21 -2.44
N GLU A 185 -21.52 -0.03 -1.13
CA GLU A 185 -21.89 1.23 -0.49
C GLU A 185 -20.88 2.33 -0.80
N VAL A 186 -19.58 2.02 -0.68
CA VAL A 186 -18.51 2.96 -1.03
C VAL A 186 -18.59 3.39 -2.50
N ILE A 187 -18.84 2.46 -3.42
CA ILE A 187 -19.01 2.78 -4.85
C ILE A 187 -20.26 3.66 -5.07
N ASN A 188 -21.39 3.34 -4.44
CA ASN A 188 -22.60 4.13 -4.54
C ASN A 188 -22.41 5.56 -3.98
N ALA A 189 -21.76 5.68 -2.82
CA ALA A 189 -21.42 6.99 -2.24
C ALA A 189 -20.46 7.78 -3.16
N PHE A 190 -19.47 7.13 -3.76
CA PHE A 190 -18.58 7.75 -4.72
C PHE A 190 -19.32 8.23 -5.98
N ILE A 191 -20.24 7.43 -6.52
CA ILE A 191 -21.10 7.83 -7.66
C ILE A 191 -21.98 9.02 -7.28
N ALA A 192 -22.59 9.02 -6.10
CA ALA A 192 -23.39 10.13 -5.61
C ALA A 192 -22.57 11.42 -5.49
N TYR A 193 -21.37 11.33 -4.90
CA TYR A 193 -20.43 12.45 -4.77
C TYR A 193 -19.97 13.01 -6.13
N THR A 194 -19.69 12.14 -7.11
CA THR A 194 -19.29 12.59 -8.46
C THR A 194 -20.42 13.29 -9.21
N LYS A 195 -21.69 12.94 -8.95
CA LYS A 195 -22.87 13.62 -9.52
C LYS A 195 -23.18 14.95 -8.81
N ASN A 196 -22.92 15.02 -7.52
CA ASN A 196 -23.14 16.19 -6.69
C ASN A 196 -22.00 16.33 -5.67
N ASN A 197 -20.98 17.11 -6.01
CA ASN A 197 -19.83 17.33 -5.12
C ASN A 197 -20.13 18.20 -3.88
N LYS A 198 -21.38 18.68 -3.75
CA LYS A 198 -21.88 19.42 -2.57
C LYS A 198 -22.79 18.55 -1.69
N ILE A 199 -22.89 17.25 -1.96
CA ILE A 199 -23.62 16.30 -1.12
C ILE A 199 -23.10 16.39 0.32
N SER A 200 -24.01 16.44 1.29
CA SER A 200 -23.68 16.55 2.71
C SER A 200 -23.13 15.21 3.25
N LEU A 201 -22.45 15.29 4.41
CA LEU A 201 -22.00 14.09 5.10
C LEU A 201 -23.17 13.19 5.50
N ASP A 202 -24.27 13.78 5.97
CA ASP A 202 -25.46 13.04 6.41
C ASP A 202 -26.07 12.25 5.23
N GLU A 203 -26.20 12.88 4.07
CA GLU A 203 -26.67 12.20 2.84
C GLU A 203 -25.72 11.08 2.38
N LEU A 204 -24.40 11.27 2.54
CA LEU A 204 -23.42 10.20 2.25
C LEU A 204 -23.53 9.05 3.26
N MET A 205 -23.79 9.34 4.54
CA MET A 205 -23.98 8.33 5.59
C MET A 205 -25.29 7.54 5.42
N GLU A 206 -26.31 8.07 4.73
CA GLU A 206 -27.50 7.30 4.35
C GLU A 206 -27.17 6.24 3.28
N ILE A 207 -26.16 6.50 2.42
CA ILE A 207 -25.73 5.56 1.37
C ILE A 207 -24.70 4.59 1.91
N MET A 208 -23.83 5.03 2.80
CA MET A 208 -22.75 4.28 3.42
C MET A 208 -22.82 4.48 4.95
N PRO A 209 -23.66 3.70 5.66
CA PRO A 209 -24.02 3.97 7.06
C PRO A 209 -22.90 3.73 8.06
N GLY A 210 -21.83 3.08 7.68
CA GLY A 210 -20.69 2.91 8.58
C GLY A 210 -19.79 1.73 8.20
N PRO A 211 -18.75 1.52 8.98
CA PRO A 211 -17.82 0.41 8.73
C PRO A 211 -18.48 -0.96 9.01
N ASP A 212 -18.04 -1.98 8.23
CA ASP A 212 -18.42 -3.39 8.32
C ASP A 212 -17.25 -4.27 8.82
#